data_43b729823ca7af4a60b267370ecf9b54
#
_entry.id   43b729823ca7af4a60b267370ecf9b54
#
_cell.length_a   1.000
_cell.length_b   1.000
_cell.length_c   1.000
_cell.angle_alpha   90.00
_cell.angle_beta   90.00
_cell.angle_gamma   90.00
#
_symmetry.space_group_name_H-M   'P 1'
#
loop_
_entity.id
_entity.type
_entity.pdbx_description
1 polymer ?
#
loop_
_entity_poly.entity_id
_entity_poly.type
_entity_poly.pdbx_seq_one_letter_code
_entity_poly.pdbx_strand_id
1 'polypeptide(L)'
;MRNKTQKKKDVQLKQNNRNYEITGIIMLLFGVFSFVSLANYNTGILGSWANNGLHFLFGMGAFLSVLVIIFMGGYYVLTAKPFHSNRYFYYFGVLFCLCLSLIHHFFVPIGEEFGISNLLEYGGAIGSAISWALHISVGEMGTSIILVGAIVIDILLLTHWSVSNGARKVGVKAQKIGLKTEQKLEDAASYWKQKRAQINAEKSA
;
A
#
# COMPACT_ATOMS: atom_id res chain seq x y z
N MET A 1 -5.69 -44.98 28.04
CA MET A 1 -4.45 -45.19 27.23
C MET A 1 -4.45 -44.27 26.02
N ARG A 2 -3.58 -43.30 25.93
CA ARG A 2 -3.45 -42.41 24.76
C ARG A 2 -2.86 -43.17 23.59
N ASN A 3 -3.57 -43.21 22.46
CA ASN A 3 -3.21 -44.03 21.28
C ASN A 3 -1.82 -43.54 20.74
N LYS A 4 -0.93 -44.48 20.36
CA LYS A 4 0.41 -44.22 19.83
C LYS A 4 0.41 -43.17 18.68
N THR A 5 -0.65 -43.14 17.89
CA THR A 5 -0.85 -42.18 16.77
C THR A 5 -1.11 -40.75 17.26
N GLN A 6 -1.83 -40.58 18.37
CA GLN A 6 -2.04 -39.25 18.98
C GLN A 6 -0.76 -38.72 19.58
N LYS A 7 0.03 -39.54 20.26
CA LYS A 7 1.32 -39.17 20.82
C LYS A 7 2.33 -38.70 19.73
N LYS A 8 2.32 -39.39 18.58
CA LYS A 8 3.15 -38.96 17.43
C LYS A 8 2.70 -37.59 16.87
N LYS A 9 1.38 -37.37 16.72
CA LYS A 9 0.82 -36.08 16.27
C LYS A 9 1.16 -34.94 17.24
N ASP A 10 1.05 -35.15 18.54
CA ASP A 10 1.36 -34.13 19.57
C ASP A 10 2.86 -33.74 19.54
N VAL A 11 3.75 -34.74 19.32
CA VAL A 11 5.20 -34.47 19.19
C VAL A 11 5.51 -33.70 17.93
N GLN A 12 4.90 -34.05 16.79
CA GLN A 12 5.09 -33.32 15.52
C GLN A 12 4.57 -31.88 15.60
N LEU A 13 3.41 -31.65 16.22
CA LEU A 13 2.87 -30.31 16.43
C LEU A 13 3.80 -29.46 17.30
N LYS A 14 4.32 -30.01 18.40
CA LYS A 14 5.25 -29.31 19.28
C LYS A 14 6.58 -28.99 18.58
N GLN A 15 7.05 -29.87 17.71
CA GLN A 15 8.26 -29.65 16.93
C GLN A 15 8.06 -28.60 15.83
N ASN A 16 6.91 -28.60 15.15
CA ASN A 16 6.55 -27.58 14.17
C ASN A 16 6.44 -26.19 14.82
N ASN A 17 5.76 -26.10 15.97
CA ASN A 17 5.62 -24.83 16.69
C ASN A 17 6.99 -24.23 17.05
N ARG A 18 7.93 -25.07 17.56
CA ARG A 18 9.29 -24.64 17.88
C ARG A 18 10.06 -24.15 16.64
N ASN A 19 9.85 -24.77 15.50
CA ASN A 19 10.50 -24.34 14.25
C ASN A 19 10.00 -22.96 13.83
N TYR A 20 8.70 -22.66 13.97
CA TYR A 20 8.17 -21.32 13.69
C TYR A 20 8.70 -20.26 14.64
N GLU A 21 8.82 -20.55 15.94
CA GLU A 21 9.44 -19.64 16.90
C GLU A 21 10.89 -19.31 16.54
N ILE A 22 11.69 -20.34 16.21
CA ILE A 22 13.11 -20.15 15.81
C ILE A 22 13.19 -19.32 14.51
N THR A 23 12.36 -19.64 13.51
CA THR A 23 12.30 -18.87 12.27
C THR A 23 11.91 -17.41 12.54
N GLY A 24 10.94 -17.20 13.40
CA GLY A 24 10.50 -15.85 13.81
C GLY A 24 11.61 -15.05 14.48
N ILE A 25 12.39 -15.68 15.39
CA ILE A 25 13.52 -15.03 16.04
C ILE A 25 14.60 -14.66 15.02
N ILE A 26 14.93 -15.55 14.08
CA ILE A 26 15.89 -15.27 13.02
C ILE A 26 15.41 -14.11 12.13
N MET A 27 14.15 -14.10 11.74
CA MET A 27 13.56 -13.00 10.96
C MET A 27 13.57 -11.68 11.72
N LEU A 28 13.26 -11.68 13.02
CA LEU A 28 13.33 -10.48 13.86
C LEU A 28 14.75 -9.94 13.97
N LEU A 29 15.72 -10.80 14.23
CA LEU A 29 17.13 -10.40 14.30
C LEU A 29 17.63 -9.81 12.98
N PHE A 30 17.30 -10.47 11.87
CA PHE A 30 17.65 -9.98 10.53
C PHE A 30 16.93 -8.66 10.22
N GLY A 31 15.65 -8.55 10.52
CA GLY A 31 14.86 -7.35 10.29
C GLY A 31 15.36 -6.15 11.12
N VAL A 32 15.60 -6.32 12.42
CA VAL A 32 16.14 -5.27 13.28
C VAL A 32 17.54 -4.86 12.82
N PHE A 33 18.43 -5.82 12.51
CA PHE A 33 19.75 -5.55 11.98
C PHE A 33 19.69 -4.74 10.67
N SER A 34 18.83 -5.14 9.74
CA SER A 34 18.61 -4.45 8.47
C SER A 34 18.04 -3.05 8.68
N PHE A 35 17.11 -2.89 9.63
CA PHE A 35 16.54 -1.59 9.97
C PHE A 35 17.59 -0.61 10.49
N VAL A 36 18.45 -1.07 11.41
CA VAL A 36 19.55 -0.26 11.94
C VAL A 36 20.56 0.10 10.84
N SER A 37 20.80 -0.83 9.90
CA SER A 37 21.67 -0.59 8.76
C SER A 37 21.09 0.45 7.79
N LEU A 38 19.80 0.37 7.46
CA LEU A 38 19.09 1.35 6.63
C LEU A 38 19.04 2.74 7.28
N ALA A 39 19.01 2.80 8.61
CA ALA A 39 19.06 4.05 9.36
C ALA A 39 20.48 4.67 9.42
N ASN A 40 21.42 4.18 8.63
CA ASN A 40 22.82 4.65 8.53
C ASN A 40 23.65 4.54 9.81
N TYR A 41 23.28 3.65 10.74
CA TYR A 41 24.16 3.32 11.84
C TYR A 41 25.31 2.43 11.37
N ASN A 42 26.46 2.56 12.00
CA ASN A 42 27.65 1.77 11.67
C ASN A 42 27.46 0.29 12.06
N THR A 43 27.00 -0.49 11.12
CA THR A 43 26.75 -1.94 11.26
C THR A 43 27.83 -2.79 10.58
N GLY A 44 28.95 -2.16 10.20
CA GLY A 44 30.08 -2.82 9.56
C GLY A 44 29.78 -3.31 8.13
N ILE A 45 30.61 -4.20 7.63
CA ILE A 45 30.52 -4.71 6.25
C ILE A 45 29.21 -5.44 5.97
N LEU A 46 28.73 -6.25 6.91
CA LEU A 46 27.48 -6.99 6.75
C LEU A 46 26.28 -6.04 6.67
N GLY A 47 26.28 -4.96 7.44
CA GLY A 47 25.24 -3.94 7.36
C GLY A 47 25.26 -3.20 6.04
N SER A 48 26.44 -2.84 5.53
CA SER A 48 26.55 -2.21 4.20
C SER A 48 26.00 -3.11 3.10
N TRP A 49 26.24 -4.41 3.17
CA TRP A 49 25.67 -5.38 2.22
C TRP A 49 24.16 -5.50 2.34
N ALA A 50 23.64 -5.54 3.58
CA ALA A 50 22.19 -5.57 3.80
C ALA A 50 21.52 -4.29 3.29
N ASN A 51 22.10 -3.12 3.58
CA ASN A 51 21.62 -1.82 3.11
C ASN A 51 21.59 -1.77 1.57
N ASN A 52 22.74 -2.00 0.94
CA ASN A 52 22.86 -1.97 -0.52
C ASN A 52 21.97 -3.02 -1.19
N GLY A 53 21.88 -4.23 -0.65
CA GLY A 53 21.05 -5.29 -1.19
C GLY A 53 19.57 -4.97 -1.11
N LEU A 54 19.11 -4.40 0.00
CA LEU A 54 17.72 -4.00 0.18
C LEU A 54 17.35 -2.80 -0.72
N HIS A 55 18.22 -1.80 -0.80
CA HIS A 55 18.02 -0.69 -1.75
C HIS A 55 18.09 -1.16 -3.20
N PHE A 56 19.00 -2.06 -3.54
CA PHE A 56 19.08 -2.64 -4.88
C PHE A 56 17.77 -3.35 -5.26
N LEU A 57 17.16 -4.12 -4.35
CA LEU A 57 15.94 -4.87 -4.63
C LEU A 57 14.68 -3.98 -4.64
N PHE A 58 14.56 -3.10 -3.64
CA PHE A 58 13.32 -2.38 -3.35
C PHE A 58 13.45 -0.84 -3.47
N GLY A 59 14.64 -0.30 -3.70
CA GLY A 59 14.88 1.13 -3.78
C GLY A 59 14.33 1.88 -2.56
N MET A 60 13.50 2.88 -2.78
CA MET A 60 12.78 3.62 -1.72
C MET A 60 11.91 2.73 -0.83
N GLY A 61 11.46 1.57 -1.34
CA GLY A 61 10.67 0.62 -0.57
C GLY A 61 11.46 -0.22 0.43
N ALA A 62 12.79 -0.06 0.51
CA ALA A 62 13.64 -0.85 1.40
C ALA A 62 13.19 -0.80 2.86
N PHE A 63 12.87 0.40 3.38
CA PHE A 63 12.37 0.54 4.76
C PHE A 63 11.05 -0.21 4.99
N LEU A 64 10.11 -0.12 4.05
CA LEU A 64 8.83 -0.81 4.18
C LEU A 64 9.00 -2.33 4.11
N SER A 65 9.90 -2.84 3.25
CA SER A 65 10.21 -4.28 3.16
C SER A 65 10.76 -4.83 4.49
N VAL A 66 11.65 -4.07 5.14
CA VAL A 66 12.21 -4.44 6.45
C VAL A 66 11.15 -4.44 7.55
N LEU A 67 10.24 -3.46 7.56
CA LEU A 67 9.12 -3.44 8.51
C LEU A 67 8.20 -4.66 8.35
N VAL A 68 7.95 -5.09 7.11
CA VAL A 68 7.20 -6.33 6.83
C VAL A 68 7.92 -7.56 7.39
N ILE A 69 9.26 -7.65 7.22
CA ILE A 69 10.06 -8.75 7.77
C ILE A 69 9.98 -8.78 9.31
N ILE A 70 10.11 -7.63 9.97
CA ILE A 70 9.99 -7.51 11.42
C ILE A 70 8.60 -7.93 11.89
N PHE A 71 7.54 -7.47 11.21
CA PHE A 71 6.16 -7.83 11.53
C PHE A 71 5.92 -9.34 11.39
N MET A 72 6.39 -9.94 10.31
CA MET A 72 6.28 -11.39 10.07
C MET A 72 7.07 -12.19 11.12
N GLY A 73 8.28 -11.75 11.46
CA GLY A 73 9.08 -12.36 12.51
C GLY A 73 8.37 -12.31 13.87
N GLY A 74 7.83 -11.14 14.23
CA GLY A 74 7.03 -10.97 15.45
C GLY A 74 5.79 -11.87 15.47
N TYR A 75 5.08 -11.96 14.36
CA TYR A 75 3.94 -12.87 14.24
C TYR A 75 4.32 -14.33 14.50
N TYR A 76 5.41 -14.83 13.91
CA TYR A 76 5.88 -16.20 14.12
C TYR A 76 6.29 -16.47 15.57
N VAL A 77 6.97 -15.54 16.22
CA VAL A 77 7.35 -15.67 17.65
C VAL A 77 6.13 -15.69 18.56
N LEU A 78 5.16 -14.80 18.33
CA LEU A 78 4.00 -14.68 19.20
C LEU A 78 2.97 -15.80 19.01
N THR A 79 2.81 -16.31 17.80
CA THR A 79 1.77 -17.28 17.50
C THR A 79 2.27 -18.72 17.46
N ALA A 80 3.58 -18.93 17.22
CA ALA A 80 4.18 -20.25 16.97
C ALA A 80 3.42 -21.07 15.92
N LYS A 81 2.79 -20.41 14.95
CA LYS A 81 1.95 -21.02 13.92
C LYS A 81 2.37 -20.53 12.54
N PRO A 82 2.12 -21.33 11.48
CA PRO A 82 2.35 -20.88 10.12
C PRO A 82 1.49 -19.64 9.86
N PHE A 83 2.10 -18.66 9.23
CA PHE A 83 1.35 -17.50 8.73
C PHE A 83 0.34 -18.00 7.71
N HIS A 84 -0.93 -17.98 8.09
CA HIS A 84 -2.00 -18.31 7.16
C HIS A 84 -2.13 -17.11 6.22
N SER A 85 -1.46 -17.21 5.08
CA SER A 85 -1.49 -16.17 4.05
C SER A 85 -2.93 -15.94 3.62
N ASN A 86 -3.54 -14.92 4.20
CA ASN A 86 -4.84 -14.46 3.73
C ASN A 86 -4.63 -13.77 2.38
N ARG A 87 -5.61 -13.86 1.47
CA ARG A 87 -5.58 -13.20 0.14
C ARG A 87 -5.13 -11.73 0.21
N TYR A 88 -5.42 -11.03 1.30
CA TYR A 88 -5.00 -9.65 1.55
C TYR A 88 -3.49 -9.45 1.58
N PHE A 89 -2.74 -10.43 2.07
CA PHE A 89 -1.29 -10.35 2.09
C PHE A 89 -0.70 -10.39 0.67
N TYR A 90 -1.30 -11.20 -0.22
CA TYR A 90 -0.89 -11.22 -1.62
C TYR A 90 -1.20 -9.91 -2.32
N TYR A 91 -2.41 -9.36 -2.15
CA TYR A 91 -2.77 -8.05 -2.71
C TYR A 91 -1.86 -6.95 -2.19
N PHE A 92 -1.55 -6.94 -0.88
CA PHE A 92 -0.60 -5.98 -0.32
C PHE A 92 0.80 -6.10 -0.95
N GLY A 93 1.30 -7.32 -1.19
CA GLY A 93 2.56 -7.57 -1.89
C GLY A 93 2.53 -7.09 -3.35
N VAL A 94 1.43 -7.36 -4.05
CA VAL A 94 1.22 -6.89 -5.44
C VAL A 94 1.16 -5.36 -5.47
N LEU A 95 0.39 -4.74 -4.58
CA LEU A 95 0.32 -3.28 -4.46
C LEU A 95 1.69 -2.67 -4.23
N PHE A 96 2.48 -3.25 -3.34
CA PHE A 96 3.83 -2.79 -3.07
C PHE A 96 4.72 -2.84 -4.33
N CYS A 97 4.71 -3.95 -5.07
CA CYS A 97 5.46 -4.08 -6.31
C CYS A 97 4.99 -3.09 -7.39
N LEU A 98 3.67 -2.89 -7.53
CA LEU A 98 3.10 -1.92 -8.47
C LEU A 98 3.49 -0.48 -8.11
N CYS A 99 3.49 -0.12 -6.82
CA CYS A 99 3.95 1.19 -6.36
C CYS A 99 5.44 1.42 -6.67
N LEU A 100 6.30 0.41 -6.43
CA LEU A 100 7.71 0.50 -6.80
C LEU A 100 7.90 0.69 -8.31
N SER A 101 7.13 -0.04 -9.11
CA SER A 101 7.17 0.08 -10.58
C SER A 101 6.71 1.45 -11.04
N LEU A 102 5.67 2.01 -10.43
CA LEU A 102 5.15 3.33 -10.75
C LEU A 102 6.17 4.43 -10.41
N ILE A 103 6.79 4.35 -9.23
CA ILE A 103 7.85 5.27 -8.83
C ILE A 103 9.00 5.20 -9.83
N HIS A 104 9.46 3.97 -10.16
CA HIS A 104 10.55 3.79 -11.12
C HIS A 104 10.20 4.37 -12.50
N HIS A 105 9.00 4.11 -13.00
CA HIS A 105 8.53 4.60 -14.29
C HIS A 105 8.48 6.13 -14.39
N PHE A 106 8.09 6.83 -13.33
CA PHE A 106 7.97 8.29 -13.37
C PHE A 106 9.28 9.03 -13.13
N PHE A 107 10.21 8.44 -12.40
CA PHE A 107 11.44 9.15 -11.98
C PHE A 107 12.68 8.73 -12.76
N VAL A 108 12.64 7.63 -13.49
CA VAL A 108 13.79 7.13 -14.25
C VAL A 108 13.58 7.31 -15.74
N PRO A 109 14.54 7.96 -16.45
CA PRO A 109 14.49 8.12 -17.90
C PRO A 109 14.52 6.77 -18.64
N ILE A 110 13.88 6.74 -19.80
CA ILE A 110 13.87 5.58 -20.69
C ILE A 110 15.29 5.27 -21.16
N GLY A 111 15.67 3.99 -21.04
CA GLY A 111 17.02 3.52 -21.39
C GLY A 111 18.01 3.50 -20.22
N GLU A 112 17.65 4.08 -19.07
CA GLU A 112 18.46 4.07 -17.84
C GLU A 112 17.81 3.26 -16.71
N GLU A 113 16.84 2.41 -17.02
CA GLU A 113 16.01 1.67 -16.04
C GLU A 113 16.85 0.79 -15.12
N PHE A 114 17.99 0.25 -15.61
CA PHE A 114 18.88 -0.62 -14.84
C PHE A 114 20.16 0.08 -14.36
N GLY A 115 20.23 1.41 -14.43
CA GLY A 115 21.32 2.18 -13.82
C GLY A 115 21.39 1.91 -12.31
N ILE A 116 22.60 1.59 -11.79
CA ILE A 116 22.77 1.21 -10.37
C ILE A 116 22.26 2.31 -9.44
N SER A 117 22.52 3.59 -9.73
CA SER A 117 22.00 4.72 -8.96
C SER A 117 20.49 4.75 -8.95
N ASN A 118 19.86 4.54 -10.12
CA ASN A 118 18.41 4.54 -10.28
C ASN A 118 17.75 3.36 -9.53
N LEU A 119 18.39 2.19 -9.53
CA LEU A 119 17.92 1.03 -8.76
C LEU A 119 17.97 1.29 -7.26
N LEU A 120 19.05 1.92 -6.77
CA LEU A 120 19.22 2.18 -5.34
C LEU A 120 18.28 3.28 -4.84
N GLU A 121 17.93 4.25 -5.68
CA GLU A 121 17.23 5.47 -5.28
C GLU A 121 15.70 5.39 -5.48
N TYR A 122 15.23 4.69 -6.54
CA TYR A 122 13.80 4.70 -6.89
C TYR A 122 13.09 3.36 -6.64
N GLY A 123 12.67 2.65 -7.67
CA GLY A 123 11.84 1.45 -7.53
C GLY A 123 12.58 0.14 -7.27
N GLY A 124 13.90 0.17 -7.23
CA GLY A 124 14.72 -1.02 -7.11
C GLY A 124 14.67 -1.94 -8.34
N ALA A 125 15.34 -3.07 -8.26
CA ALA A 125 15.34 -4.06 -9.34
C ALA A 125 13.94 -4.64 -9.65
N ILE A 126 13.08 -4.74 -8.62
CA ILE A 126 11.70 -5.24 -8.79
C ILE A 126 10.86 -4.22 -9.57
N GLY A 127 10.89 -2.95 -9.16
CA GLY A 127 10.15 -1.89 -9.84
C GLY A 127 10.65 -1.65 -11.26
N SER A 128 11.98 -1.64 -11.45
CA SER A 128 12.63 -1.52 -12.73
C SER A 128 12.24 -2.63 -13.70
N ALA A 129 12.30 -3.89 -13.27
CA ALA A 129 12.00 -5.03 -14.14
C ALA A 129 10.54 -5.00 -14.63
N ILE A 130 9.58 -4.67 -13.76
CA ILE A 130 8.17 -4.58 -14.12
C ILE A 130 7.92 -3.38 -15.04
N SER A 131 8.47 -2.22 -14.70
CA SER A 131 8.35 -0.99 -15.49
C SER A 131 8.93 -1.18 -16.89
N TRP A 132 10.13 -1.72 -17.00
CA TRP A 132 10.81 -2.02 -18.27
C TRP A 132 10.03 -3.01 -19.12
N ALA A 133 9.55 -4.11 -18.54
CA ALA A 133 8.77 -5.11 -19.25
C ALA A 133 7.47 -4.54 -19.84
N LEU A 134 6.78 -3.69 -19.09
CA LEU A 134 5.60 -2.98 -19.57
C LEU A 134 5.97 -1.96 -20.64
N HIS A 135 7.06 -1.21 -20.44
CA HIS A 135 7.52 -0.19 -21.37
C HIS A 135 7.80 -0.78 -22.78
N ILE A 136 8.50 -1.89 -22.85
CA ILE A 136 8.76 -2.59 -24.13
C ILE A 136 7.46 -3.10 -24.76
N SER A 137 6.49 -3.52 -23.94
CA SER A 137 5.27 -4.16 -24.43
C SER A 137 4.25 -3.16 -24.96
N VAL A 138 4.05 -2.04 -24.27
CA VAL A 138 2.94 -1.09 -24.53
C VAL A 138 3.38 0.38 -24.64
N GLY A 139 4.69 0.65 -24.53
CA GLY A 139 5.26 1.99 -24.58
C GLY A 139 5.02 2.80 -23.30
N GLU A 140 5.54 4.01 -23.25
CA GLU A 140 5.55 4.88 -22.07
C GLU A 140 4.14 5.22 -21.56
N MET A 141 3.28 5.72 -22.43
CA MET A 141 1.91 6.09 -22.06
C MET A 141 1.07 4.88 -21.69
N GLY A 142 1.25 3.74 -22.39
CA GLY A 142 0.58 2.49 -22.08
C GLY A 142 0.98 1.96 -20.71
N THR A 143 2.26 2.04 -20.34
CA THR A 143 2.78 1.65 -19.04
C THR A 143 2.15 2.46 -17.91
N SER A 144 2.08 3.78 -18.06
CA SER A 144 1.42 4.66 -17.08
C SER A 144 -0.03 4.28 -16.85
N ILE A 145 -0.80 4.05 -17.93
CA ILE A 145 -2.23 3.67 -17.84
C ILE A 145 -2.39 2.31 -17.16
N ILE A 146 -1.57 1.32 -17.55
CA ILE A 146 -1.65 -0.03 -16.97
C ILE A 146 -1.27 -0.03 -15.50
N LEU A 147 -0.18 0.63 -15.10
CA LEU A 147 0.26 0.67 -13.70
C LEU A 147 -0.77 1.37 -12.81
N VAL A 148 -1.28 2.53 -13.21
CA VAL A 148 -2.32 3.24 -12.46
C VAL A 148 -3.60 2.42 -12.40
N GLY A 149 -4.04 1.83 -13.52
CA GLY A 149 -5.22 0.96 -13.56
C GLY A 149 -5.07 -0.28 -12.68
N ALA A 150 -3.91 -0.93 -12.71
CA ALA A 150 -3.62 -2.10 -11.87
C ALA A 150 -3.63 -1.76 -10.37
N ILE A 151 -3.03 -0.62 -9.98
CA ILE A 151 -3.07 -0.13 -8.58
C ILE A 151 -4.52 0.12 -8.13
N VAL A 152 -5.33 0.77 -8.96
CA VAL A 152 -6.75 1.01 -8.64
C VAL A 152 -7.50 -0.29 -8.46
N ILE A 153 -7.31 -1.26 -9.37
CA ILE A 153 -7.94 -2.59 -9.27
C ILE A 153 -7.50 -3.30 -8.00
N ASP A 154 -6.21 -3.29 -7.68
CA ASP A 154 -5.67 -3.97 -6.51
C ASP A 154 -6.17 -3.36 -5.20
N ILE A 155 -6.27 -2.02 -5.11
CA ILE A 155 -6.89 -1.32 -3.97
C ILE A 155 -8.37 -1.73 -3.82
N LEU A 156 -9.11 -1.87 -4.91
CA LEU A 156 -10.51 -2.33 -4.86
C LEU A 156 -10.63 -3.77 -4.35
N LEU A 157 -9.70 -4.65 -4.77
CA LEU A 157 -9.63 -6.03 -4.29
C LEU A 157 -9.24 -6.11 -2.81
N LEU A 158 -8.32 -5.24 -2.37
CA LEU A 158 -7.91 -5.11 -0.97
C LEU A 158 -9.03 -4.64 -0.05
N THR A 159 -9.78 -3.63 -0.48
CA THR A 159 -10.79 -2.96 0.35
C THR A 159 -12.18 -3.58 0.25
N HIS A 160 -12.41 -4.54 -0.66
CA HIS A 160 -13.75 -5.03 -1.03
C HIS A 160 -14.74 -3.90 -1.39
N TRP A 161 -14.21 -2.76 -1.76
CA TRP A 161 -15.03 -1.60 -2.08
C TRP A 161 -15.61 -1.77 -3.48
N SER A 162 -16.93 -1.88 -3.56
CA SER A 162 -17.62 -1.85 -4.85
C SER A 162 -17.61 -0.41 -5.38
N VAL A 163 -16.95 -0.21 -6.52
CA VAL A 163 -16.91 1.09 -7.23
C VAL A 163 -18.32 1.65 -7.43
N SER A 164 -19.28 0.77 -7.74
CA SER A 164 -20.69 1.15 -7.94
C SER A 164 -21.32 1.72 -6.67
N ASN A 165 -21.03 1.15 -5.50
CA ASN A 165 -21.51 1.65 -4.21
C ASN A 165 -20.82 2.95 -3.79
N GLY A 166 -19.52 3.10 -4.11
CA GLY A 166 -18.76 4.33 -3.90
C GLY A 166 -19.30 5.48 -4.76
N ALA A 167 -19.40 5.26 -6.06
CA ALA A 167 -19.93 6.25 -7.00
C ALA A 167 -21.37 6.67 -6.67
N ARG A 168 -22.21 5.72 -6.26
CA ARG A 168 -23.58 5.99 -5.83
C ARG A 168 -23.64 6.86 -4.57
N LYS A 169 -22.76 6.61 -3.58
CA LYS A 169 -22.68 7.44 -2.37
C LYS A 169 -22.20 8.86 -2.66
N VAL A 170 -21.23 9.01 -3.56
CA VAL A 170 -20.75 10.32 -4.01
C VAL A 170 -21.82 11.06 -4.79
N GLY A 171 -22.51 10.38 -5.72
CA GLY A 171 -23.64 10.95 -6.48
C GLY A 171 -24.77 11.45 -5.58
N VAL A 172 -25.19 10.65 -4.60
CA VAL A 172 -26.23 11.02 -3.62
C VAL A 172 -25.79 12.19 -2.74
N LYS A 173 -24.50 12.25 -2.33
CA LYS A 173 -23.98 13.41 -1.59
C LYS A 173 -23.95 14.68 -2.45
N ALA A 174 -23.50 14.60 -3.69
CA ALA A 174 -23.48 15.73 -4.61
C ALA A 174 -24.90 16.27 -4.86
N GLN A 175 -25.87 15.38 -5.08
CA GLN A 175 -27.29 15.76 -5.25
C GLN A 175 -27.86 16.42 -3.99
N LYS A 176 -27.56 15.90 -2.78
CA LYS A 176 -27.98 16.55 -1.52
C LYS A 176 -27.35 17.93 -1.31
N ILE A 177 -26.10 18.11 -1.73
CA ILE A 177 -25.44 19.43 -1.65
C ILE A 177 -26.09 20.39 -2.65
N GLY A 178 -26.38 19.95 -3.87
CA GLY A 178 -27.10 20.74 -4.88
C GLY A 178 -28.46 21.23 -4.37
N LEU A 179 -29.31 20.32 -3.87
CA LEU A 179 -30.63 20.64 -3.32
C LEU A 179 -30.55 21.62 -2.14
N LYS A 180 -29.59 21.46 -1.23
CA LYS A 180 -29.39 22.41 -0.11
C LYS A 180 -28.93 23.80 -0.58
N THR A 181 -28.19 23.85 -1.67
CA THR A 181 -27.73 25.13 -2.25
C THR A 181 -28.88 25.84 -2.94
N GLU A 182 -29.74 25.13 -3.69
CA GLU A 182 -30.95 25.68 -4.30
C GLU A 182 -31.92 26.23 -3.24
N GLN A 183 -32.21 25.46 -2.17
CA GLN A 183 -33.05 25.92 -1.08
C GLN A 183 -32.51 27.21 -0.42
N LYS A 184 -31.20 27.28 -0.16
CA LYS A 184 -30.62 28.51 0.39
C LYS A 184 -30.72 29.73 -0.54
N LEU A 185 -30.63 29.48 -1.84
CA LEU A 185 -30.80 30.56 -2.83
C LEU A 185 -32.25 31.04 -2.91
N GLU A 186 -33.23 30.11 -2.86
CA GLU A 186 -34.64 30.46 -2.82
C GLU A 186 -35.02 31.23 -1.54
N ASP A 187 -34.53 30.75 -0.37
CA ASP A 187 -34.76 31.44 0.92
C ASP A 187 -34.13 32.86 0.89
N ALA A 188 -32.95 33.01 0.36
CA ALA A 188 -32.29 34.32 0.21
C ALA A 188 -33.09 35.24 -0.76
N ALA A 189 -33.53 34.69 -1.88
CA ALA A 189 -34.32 35.45 -2.86
C ALA A 189 -35.69 35.91 -2.27
N SER A 190 -36.38 35.05 -1.53
CA SER A 190 -37.64 35.38 -0.87
C SER A 190 -37.43 36.44 0.22
N TYR A 191 -36.37 36.35 1.01
CA TYR A 191 -35.99 37.33 2.02
C TYR A 191 -35.76 38.71 1.39
N TRP A 192 -35.00 38.78 0.29
CA TRP A 192 -34.75 40.05 -0.39
C TRP A 192 -36.00 40.63 -1.04
N LYS A 193 -36.90 39.79 -1.53
CA LYS A 193 -38.17 40.21 -2.10
C LYS A 193 -39.08 40.85 -1.05
N GLN A 194 -39.20 40.24 0.14
CA GLN A 194 -39.94 40.79 1.27
C GLN A 194 -39.35 42.10 1.77
N LYS A 195 -38.05 42.18 1.92
CA LYS A 195 -37.33 43.38 2.37
C LYS A 195 -37.51 44.57 1.40
N ARG A 196 -37.48 44.29 0.09
CA ARG A 196 -37.78 45.32 -0.92
C ARG A 196 -39.25 45.81 -0.85
N ALA A 197 -40.20 44.94 -0.61
CA ALA A 197 -41.62 45.28 -0.45
C ALA A 197 -41.81 46.19 0.77
N GLN A 198 -41.16 45.90 1.90
CA GLN A 198 -41.21 46.73 3.11
C GLN A 198 -40.61 48.14 2.88
N ILE A 199 -39.43 48.22 2.24
CA ILE A 199 -38.80 49.51 1.94
C ILE A 199 -39.66 50.36 1.00
N ASN A 200 -40.33 49.73 0.03
CA ASN A 200 -41.21 50.46 -0.89
C ASN A 200 -42.51 50.92 -0.20
N ALA A 201 -43.03 50.18 0.76
CA ALA A 201 -44.20 50.57 1.56
C ALA A 201 -43.87 51.74 2.49
N GLU A 202 -42.69 51.77 3.12
CA GLU A 202 -42.21 52.90 3.93
C GLU A 202 -41.96 54.17 3.15
N LYS A 203 -41.59 54.06 1.87
CA LYS A 203 -41.40 55.26 1.01
C LYS A 203 -42.67 55.82 0.45
N SER A 204 -43.78 55.07 0.52
CA SER A 204 -45.10 55.48 -0.02
C SER A 204 -46.03 56.05 1.06
N ALA A 205 -45.64 55.95 2.34
CA ALA A 205 -46.34 56.54 3.50
C ALA A 205 -45.69 57.89 3.89
#